data_5d241487f93f5faee05e48ac8945c8ed
#
_entry.id   5d241487f93f5faee05e48ac8945c8ed
#
_cell.length_a   1.000
_cell.length_b   1.000
_cell.length_c   1.000
_cell.angle_alpha   90.00
_cell.angle_beta   90.00
_cell.angle_gamma   90.00
#
_symmetry.space_group_name_H-M   'P 1'
#
loop_
_entity.id
_entity.type
_entity.pdbx_description
1 polymer ?
#
loop_
_entity_poly.entity_id
_entity_poly.type
_entity_poly.pdbx_seq_one_letter_code
_entity_poly.pdbx_strand_id
1 'polypeptide(L)'
;MISYKYNIYHSKKTKYLDKMFRECCFVWNHALALQRRYYRLFGKYIPVGKMQKHFSKRINRNLLHSQTVQEILQRLDSAYNRFFKKLAKRPPKFKGADCFNSFVFKQGGFTLNGNSLTINKGKKRFRFSYSRVYKGNVKQIRIVRETCSRFSLIIVTDHNPSNSYRKTHDGASIGLDFGLKTYLTKSDGSKIDSPLFFKRYQNKIRKLNKRFSNAKKGSNNRRRRLFELQQAYRKINDLRSDFQWGLAHQLCKQYDYIFIEDLNIEGMKRLWGKKVSDLSHSSFIDKLTYVASKYGVTIHKIDKWYPSSKTCECGCINKGLSLRDRTWVCPSCGAVNDRDVLAARNILRKGISELESKSNS
;
A
#
# COMPACT_ATOMS: atom_id res chain seq x y z
N MET A 1 0.64 9.94 -13.93
CA MET A 1 -0.61 10.23 -13.16
C MET A 1 -0.34 10.12 -11.67
N ILE A 2 -0.85 11.08 -10.87
CA ILE A 2 -0.77 11.07 -9.40
C ILE A 2 -2.14 10.84 -8.77
N SER A 3 -2.12 10.22 -7.57
CA SER A 3 -3.29 10.05 -6.73
C SER A 3 -3.15 10.85 -5.44
N TYR A 4 -4.15 11.66 -5.14
CA TYR A 4 -4.26 12.42 -3.90
C TYR A 4 -5.37 11.84 -3.04
N LYS A 5 -5.06 11.42 -1.81
CA LYS A 5 -6.02 10.83 -0.88
C LYS A 5 -6.42 11.84 0.19
N TYR A 6 -7.73 12.02 0.37
CA TYR A 6 -8.34 12.91 1.37
C TYR A 6 -9.37 12.14 2.20
N ASN A 7 -9.55 12.53 3.45
CA ASN A 7 -10.59 11.94 4.30
C ASN A 7 -11.90 12.71 4.10
N ILE A 8 -13.01 12.01 3.83
CA ILE A 8 -14.35 12.59 3.80
C ILE A 8 -14.82 12.75 5.25
N TYR A 9 -15.31 13.95 5.62
CA TYR A 9 -15.85 14.20 6.94
C TYR A 9 -17.12 13.39 7.17
N HIS A 10 -17.20 12.75 8.34
CA HIS A 10 -18.40 11.98 8.71
C HIS A 10 -19.58 12.93 8.94
N SER A 11 -20.73 12.60 8.38
CA SER A 11 -21.99 13.35 8.53
C SER A 11 -23.18 12.41 8.33
N LYS A 12 -24.38 12.85 8.68
CA LYS A 12 -25.63 12.12 8.37
C LYS A 12 -25.73 11.74 6.89
N LYS A 13 -25.13 12.57 6.01
CA LYS A 13 -25.12 12.34 4.55
C LYS A 13 -24.25 11.13 4.14
N THR A 14 -23.28 10.69 4.94
CA THR A 14 -22.42 9.54 4.61
C THR A 14 -23.18 8.23 4.53
N LYS A 15 -24.37 8.12 5.16
CA LYS A 15 -25.29 6.98 4.97
C LYS A 15 -25.70 6.79 3.50
N TYR A 16 -25.66 7.88 2.71
CA TYR A 16 -25.92 7.78 1.27
C TYR A 16 -24.79 7.04 0.54
N LEU A 17 -23.53 7.24 0.93
CA LEU A 17 -22.41 6.48 0.39
C LEU A 17 -22.56 4.98 0.70
N ASP A 18 -23.02 4.61 1.90
CA ASP A 18 -23.29 3.21 2.24
C ASP A 18 -24.35 2.59 1.33
N LYS A 19 -25.41 3.34 1.00
CA LYS A 19 -26.41 2.89 0.02
C LYS A 19 -25.78 2.68 -1.35
N MET A 20 -24.94 3.60 -1.81
CA MET A 20 -24.21 3.46 -3.08
C MET A 20 -23.29 2.22 -3.09
N PHE A 21 -22.58 1.93 -2.00
CA PHE A 21 -21.73 0.74 -1.89
C PHE A 21 -22.54 -0.56 -1.98
N ARG A 22 -23.73 -0.61 -1.36
CA ARG A 22 -24.63 -1.76 -1.45
C ARG A 22 -25.14 -1.97 -2.87
N GLU A 23 -25.50 -0.89 -3.55
CA GLU A 23 -25.94 -0.94 -4.95
C GLU A 23 -24.79 -1.36 -5.88
N CYS A 24 -23.59 -0.87 -5.67
CA CYS A 24 -22.41 -1.34 -6.41
C CYS A 24 -22.14 -2.84 -6.20
N CYS A 25 -22.33 -3.33 -4.96
CA CYS A 25 -22.25 -4.75 -4.65
C CYS A 25 -23.33 -5.57 -5.34
N PHE A 26 -24.57 -5.07 -5.38
CA PHE A 26 -25.67 -5.67 -6.11
C PHE A 26 -25.36 -5.79 -7.61
N VAL A 27 -24.88 -4.71 -8.25
CA VAL A 27 -24.46 -4.71 -9.65
C VAL A 27 -23.37 -5.77 -9.91
N TRP A 28 -22.34 -5.84 -9.07
CA TRP A 28 -21.30 -6.87 -9.19
C TRP A 28 -21.85 -8.28 -9.11
N ASN A 29 -22.68 -8.55 -8.09
CA ASN A 29 -23.24 -9.89 -7.86
C ASN A 29 -24.22 -10.30 -8.94
N HIS A 30 -25.08 -9.37 -9.41
CA HIS A 30 -26.00 -9.62 -10.50
C HIS A 30 -25.24 -9.92 -11.80
N ALA A 31 -24.24 -9.12 -12.14
CA ALA A 31 -23.41 -9.35 -13.33
C ALA A 31 -22.68 -10.71 -13.26
N LEU A 32 -22.17 -11.07 -12.10
CA LEU A 32 -21.52 -12.36 -11.88
C LEU A 32 -22.51 -13.53 -12.01
N ALA A 33 -23.72 -13.41 -11.45
CA ALA A 33 -24.77 -14.43 -11.58
C ALA A 33 -25.19 -14.62 -13.04
N LEU A 34 -25.41 -13.49 -13.75
CA LEU A 34 -25.76 -13.50 -15.17
C LEU A 34 -24.67 -14.17 -16.02
N GLN A 35 -23.40 -13.83 -15.77
CA GLN A 35 -22.24 -14.41 -16.44
C GLN A 35 -22.16 -15.92 -16.23
N ARG A 36 -22.33 -16.39 -14.98
CA ARG A 36 -22.30 -17.82 -14.65
C ARG A 36 -23.44 -18.58 -15.27
N ARG A 37 -24.66 -18.01 -15.26
CA ARG A 37 -25.85 -18.61 -15.89
C ARG A 37 -25.68 -18.72 -17.40
N TYR A 38 -25.21 -17.65 -18.04
CA TYR A 38 -24.99 -17.64 -19.50
C TYR A 38 -23.93 -18.67 -19.92
N TYR A 39 -22.82 -18.74 -19.17
CA TYR A 39 -21.77 -19.74 -19.43
C TYR A 39 -22.30 -21.17 -19.30
N ARG A 40 -23.13 -21.46 -18.28
CA ARG A 40 -23.73 -22.78 -18.08
C ARG A 40 -24.64 -23.19 -19.23
N LEU A 41 -25.41 -22.23 -19.78
CA LEU A 41 -26.38 -22.50 -20.85
C LEU A 41 -25.75 -22.55 -22.24
N PHE A 42 -24.73 -21.73 -22.49
CA PHE A 42 -24.20 -21.53 -23.85
C PHE A 42 -22.70 -21.84 -24.00
N GLY A 43 -22.00 -22.19 -22.94
CA GLY A 43 -20.55 -22.42 -22.96
C GLY A 43 -19.72 -21.17 -23.31
N LYS A 44 -20.35 -20.00 -23.37
CA LYS A 44 -19.75 -18.76 -23.87
C LYS A 44 -19.71 -17.67 -22.78
N TYR A 45 -18.74 -16.79 -22.90
CA TYR A 45 -18.61 -15.60 -22.04
C TYR A 45 -19.38 -14.42 -22.62
N ILE A 46 -20.11 -13.66 -21.78
CA ILE A 46 -20.79 -12.44 -22.22
C ILE A 46 -19.77 -11.31 -22.32
N PRO A 47 -19.55 -10.73 -23.51
CA PRO A 47 -18.68 -9.56 -23.65
C PRO A 47 -19.16 -8.38 -22.81
N VAL A 48 -18.22 -7.61 -22.25
CA VAL A 48 -18.50 -6.50 -21.33
C VAL A 48 -19.46 -5.46 -21.95
N GLY A 49 -19.37 -5.19 -23.25
CA GLY A 49 -20.26 -4.27 -23.96
C GLY A 49 -21.73 -4.74 -23.97
N LYS A 50 -21.99 -6.04 -24.18
CA LYS A 50 -23.34 -6.61 -24.07
C LYS A 50 -23.87 -6.52 -22.65
N MET A 51 -23.03 -6.77 -21.67
CA MET A 51 -23.36 -6.65 -20.25
C MET A 51 -23.69 -5.19 -19.88
N GLN A 52 -22.93 -4.22 -20.38
CA GLN A 52 -23.18 -2.79 -20.17
C GLN A 52 -24.55 -2.37 -20.75
N LYS A 53 -24.91 -2.81 -21.96
CA LYS A 53 -26.23 -2.57 -22.56
C LYS A 53 -27.37 -3.13 -21.70
N HIS A 54 -27.22 -4.35 -21.19
CA HIS A 54 -28.19 -4.98 -20.30
C HIS A 54 -28.43 -4.15 -19.03
N PHE A 55 -27.35 -3.72 -18.37
CA PHE A 55 -27.43 -2.96 -17.13
C PHE A 55 -27.89 -1.51 -17.33
N SER A 56 -27.64 -0.89 -18.49
CA SER A 56 -28.07 0.49 -18.74
C SER A 56 -29.57 0.71 -18.63
N LYS A 57 -30.38 -0.33 -18.87
CA LYS A 57 -31.86 -0.30 -18.80
C LYS A 57 -32.39 -0.62 -17.40
N ARG A 58 -31.62 -1.24 -16.52
CA ARG A 58 -32.10 -1.88 -15.26
C ARG A 58 -31.57 -1.26 -13.97
N ILE A 59 -30.71 -0.23 -14.05
CA ILE A 59 -30.07 0.37 -12.88
C ILE A 59 -30.86 1.55 -12.36
N ASN A 60 -30.89 1.69 -11.05
CA ASN A 60 -31.40 2.88 -10.39
C ASN A 60 -30.45 4.07 -10.64
N ARG A 61 -30.71 4.82 -11.72
CA ARG A 61 -29.91 5.99 -12.13
C ARG A 61 -29.92 7.14 -11.10
N ASN A 62 -30.86 7.11 -10.15
CA ASN A 62 -30.90 8.10 -9.07
C ASN A 62 -29.82 7.85 -8.02
N LEU A 63 -29.32 6.61 -7.91
CA LEU A 63 -28.32 6.23 -6.91
C LEU A 63 -26.92 6.08 -7.51
N LEU A 64 -26.78 5.43 -8.67
CA LEU A 64 -25.50 5.22 -9.33
C LEU A 64 -25.42 5.95 -10.67
N HIS A 65 -24.28 6.60 -10.90
CA HIS A 65 -23.96 7.15 -12.22
C HIS A 65 -23.59 6.03 -13.20
N SER A 66 -23.97 6.15 -14.47
CA SER A 66 -23.72 5.13 -15.51
C SER A 66 -22.25 4.72 -15.62
N GLN A 67 -21.32 5.68 -15.54
CA GLN A 67 -19.88 5.39 -15.58
C GLN A 67 -19.41 4.56 -14.38
N THR A 68 -19.99 4.73 -13.19
CA THR A 68 -19.70 3.88 -12.03
C THR A 68 -20.09 2.43 -12.29
N VAL A 69 -21.23 2.24 -12.92
CA VAL A 69 -21.71 0.88 -13.29
C VAL A 69 -20.82 0.26 -14.36
N GLN A 70 -20.49 1.00 -15.40
CA GLN A 70 -19.57 0.56 -16.45
C GLN A 70 -18.20 0.14 -15.84
N GLU A 71 -17.70 0.89 -14.88
CA GLU A 71 -16.45 0.57 -14.21
C GLU A 71 -16.54 -0.73 -13.39
N ILE A 72 -17.67 -0.96 -12.69
CA ILE A 72 -17.88 -2.21 -11.96
C ILE A 72 -17.90 -3.41 -12.91
N LEU A 73 -18.56 -3.29 -14.06
CA LEU A 73 -18.60 -4.34 -15.07
C LEU A 73 -17.23 -4.59 -15.71
N GLN A 74 -16.46 -3.53 -16.02
CA GLN A 74 -15.08 -3.63 -16.49
C GLN A 74 -14.17 -4.30 -15.45
N ARG A 75 -14.37 -4.00 -14.16
CA ARG A 75 -13.64 -4.64 -13.06
C ARG A 75 -13.94 -6.13 -12.96
N LEU A 76 -15.20 -6.54 -13.18
CA LEU A 76 -15.56 -7.95 -13.23
C LEU A 76 -14.95 -8.66 -14.45
N ASP A 77 -15.01 -8.04 -15.61
CA ASP A 77 -14.38 -8.54 -16.85
C ASP A 77 -12.86 -8.71 -16.67
N SER A 78 -12.19 -7.70 -16.13
CA SER A 78 -10.76 -7.78 -15.81
C SER A 78 -10.42 -8.92 -14.83
N ALA A 79 -11.30 -9.19 -13.86
CA ALA A 79 -11.12 -10.30 -12.92
C ALA A 79 -11.25 -11.66 -13.60
N TYR A 80 -12.15 -11.82 -14.55
CA TYR A 80 -12.25 -13.03 -15.37
C TYR A 80 -11.06 -13.19 -16.32
N ASN A 81 -10.63 -12.10 -16.98
CA ASN A 81 -9.46 -12.12 -17.85
C ASN A 81 -8.20 -12.54 -17.11
N ARG A 82 -8.00 -12.09 -15.87
CA ARG A 82 -6.90 -12.56 -15.01
C ARG A 82 -7.02 -14.05 -14.68
N PHE A 83 -8.23 -14.56 -14.46
CA PHE A 83 -8.45 -15.97 -14.22
C PHE A 83 -8.13 -16.82 -15.46
N PHE A 84 -8.62 -16.43 -16.65
CA PHE A 84 -8.35 -17.13 -17.91
C PHE A 84 -6.86 -17.13 -18.28
N LYS A 85 -6.17 -16.03 -17.99
CA LYS A 85 -4.69 -15.93 -18.16
C LYS A 85 -3.89 -16.65 -17.06
N LYS A 86 -4.54 -17.44 -16.18
CA LYS A 86 -3.91 -18.13 -15.04
C LYS A 86 -3.18 -17.22 -14.04
N LEU A 87 -3.40 -15.90 -14.10
CA LEU A 87 -2.86 -14.92 -13.15
C LEU A 87 -3.66 -14.89 -11.83
N ALA A 88 -4.80 -15.55 -11.78
CA ALA A 88 -5.60 -15.72 -10.56
C ALA A 88 -5.96 -17.21 -10.40
N LYS A 89 -5.73 -17.76 -9.20
CA LYS A 89 -5.98 -19.19 -8.89
C LYS A 89 -7.47 -19.58 -8.95
N ARG A 90 -8.39 -18.64 -8.80
CA ARG A 90 -9.84 -18.90 -8.71
C ARG A 90 -10.64 -17.86 -9.49
N PRO A 91 -11.79 -18.22 -10.05
CA PRO A 91 -12.70 -17.27 -10.71
C PRO A 91 -13.27 -16.25 -9.72
N PRO A 92 -13.83 -15.13 -10.22
CA PRO A 92 -14.50 -14.14 -9.36
C PRO A 92 -15.61 -14.76 -8.50
N LYS A 93 -15.77 -14.24 -7.27
CA LYS A 93 -16.76 -14.69 -6.28
C LYS A 93 -17.79 -13.60 -6.02
N PHE A 94 -18.96 -14.02 -5.52
CA PHE A 94 -19.94 -13.10 -4.93
C PHE A 94 -19.30 -12.33 -3.76
N LYS A 95 -19.71 -11.09 -3.60
CA LYS A 95 -19.24 -10.21 -2.53
C LYS A 95 -20.36 -9.94 -1.54
N GLY A 96 -20.05 -9.93 -0.25
CA GLY A 96 -20.93 -9.37 0.76
C GLY A 96 -21.03 -7.85 0.62
N ALA A 97 -22.14 -7.26 1.05
CA ALA A 97 -22.35 -5.81 0.96
C ALA A 97 -21.24 -4.99 1.65
N ASP A 98 -20.67 -5.53 2.73
CA ASP A 98 -19.58 -4.89 3.48
C ASP A 98 -18.19 -5.14 2.87
N CYS A 99 -18.09 -6.06 1.91
CA CYS A 99 -16.83 -6.39 1.22
C CYS A 99 -16.62 -5.59 -0.07
N PHE A 100 -17.59 -4.78 -0.50
CA PHE A 100 -17.44 -3.90 -1.64
C PHE A 100 -16.94 -2.53 -1.18
N ASN A 101 -15.66 -2.25 -1.38
CA ASN A 101 -14.97 -1.17 -0.65
C ASN A 101 -14.62 0.05 -1.50
N SER A 102 -14.87 0.06 -2.81
CA SER A 102 -14.57 1.23 -3.63
C SER A 102 -15.40 1.31 -4.90
N PHE A 103 -15.74 2.52 -5.30
CA PHE A 103 -16.31 2.81 -6.62
C PHE A 103 -15.69 4.08 -7.21
N VAL A 104 -15.81 4.24 -8.53
CA VAL A 104 -15.11 5.26 -9.31
C VAL A 104 -16.10 6.06 -10.12
N PHE A 105 -15.89 7.37 -10.18
CA PHE A 105 -16.41 8.25 -11.22
C PHE A 105 -15.26 8.62 -12.16
N LYS A 106 -15.37 8.38 -13.46
CA LYS A 106 -14.33 8.74 -14.43
C LYS A 106 -14.43 10.23 -14.78
N GLN A 107 -15.05 10.57 -15.88
CA GLN A 107 -15.06 11.96 -16.40
C GLN A 107 -16.28 12.78 -15.97
N GLY A 108 -17.33 12.14 -15.46
CA GLY A 108 -18.57 12.82 -15.11
C GLY A 108 -19.23 12.28 -13.86
N GLY A 109 -20.34 12.90 -13.47
CA GLY A 109 -21.12 12.50 -12.30
C GLY A 109 -20.61 13.06 -10.97
N PHE A 110 -19.57 13.91 -10.99
CA PHE A 110 -19.06 14.62 -9.82
C PHE A 110 -18.62 16.04 -10.17
N THR A 111 -18.57 16.89 -9.15
CA THR A 111 -17.98 18.23 -9.20
C THR A 111 -17.15 18.43 -7.95
N LEU A 112 -15.94 18.96 -8.13
CA LEU A 112 -15.03 19.33 -7.03
C LEU A 112 -14.98 20.86 -6.94
N ASN A 113 -15.23 21.40 -5.76
CA ASN A 113 -15.11 22.82 -5.50
C ASN A 113 -14.46 23.01 -4.12
N GLY A 114 -13.18 23.45 -4.11
CA GLY A 114 -12.38 23.54 -2.90
C GLY A 114 -12.35 22.23 -2.13
N ASN A 115 -12.84 22.25 -0.88
CA ASN A 115 -12.93 21.08 -0.01
C ASN A 115 -14.25 20.29 -0.12
N SER A 116 -15.00 20.52 -1.20
CA SER A 116 -16.34 19.95 -1.40
C SER A 116 -16.39 19.06 -2.63
N LEU A 117 -16.93 17.87 -2.44
CA LEU A 117 -17.28 16.91 -3.49
C LEU A 117 -18.81 16.88 -3.62
N THR A 118 -19.31 17.15 -4.82
CA THR A 118 -20.73 16.99 -5.15
C THR A 118 -20.88 15.85 -6.14
N ILE A 119 -21.84 14.95 -5.93
CA ILE A 119 -22.10 13.79 -6.78
C ILE A 119 -23.56 13.72 -7.19
N ASN A 120 -23.85 12.89 -8.19
CA ASN A 120 -25.21 12.68 -8.72
C ASN A 120 -25.91 13.98 -9.12
N LYS A 121 -25.34 14.71 -10.07
CA LYS A 121 -25.88 15.94 -10.65
C LYS A 121 -26.26 16.99 -9.61
N GLY A 122 -25.38 17.20 -8.61
CA GLY A 122 -25.59 18.24 -7.60
C GLY A 122 -26.42 17.81 -6.36
N LYS A 123 -27.05 16.63 -6.38
CA LYS A 123 -27.97 16.20 -5.31
C LYS A 123 -27.31 15.90 -3.97
N LYS A 124 -26.02 15.51 -3.95
CA LYS A 124 -25.32 15.12 -2.69
C LYS A 124 -23.94 15.76 -2.61
N ARG A 125 -23.75 16.56 -1.57
CA ARG A 125 -22.52 17.30 -1.28
C ARG A 125 -21.84 16.75 -0.03
N PHE A 126 -20.53 16.46 -0.13
CA PHE A 126 -19.66 15.95 0.94
C PHE A 126 -18.48 16.89 1.11
N ARG A 127 -18.12 17.21 2.36
CA ARG A 127 -16.87 17.89 2.66
C ARG A 127 -15.75 16.89 2.93
N PHE A 128 -14.53 17.23 2.53
CA PHE A 128 -13.35 16.41 2.77
C PHE A 128 -12.19 17.26 3.30
N SER A 129 -11.25 16.62 3.99
CA SER A 129 -10.05 17.26 4.55
C SER A 129 -9.10 17.63 3.41
N TYR A 130 -9.09 18.88 3.03
CA TYR A 130 -8.25 19.40 1.95
C TYR A 130 -6.85 19.74 2.49
N SER A 131 -6.09 18.70 2.88
CA SER A 131 -4.78 18.84 3.53
C SER A 131 -3.66 19.28 2.59
N ARG A 132 -3.87 19.19 1.28
CA ARG A 132 -2.92 19.63 0.24
C ARG A 132 -3.64 19.92 -1.05
N VAL A 133 -3.11 20.85 -1.84
CA VAL A 133 -3.63 21.16 -3.18
C VAL A 133 -3.25 20.03 -4.14
N TYR A 134 -4.21 19.52 -4.91
CA TYR A 134 -3.90 18.63 -6.03
C TYR A 134 -3.53 19.47 -7.27
N LYS A 135 -2.57 18.98 -8.05
CA LYS A 135 -2.08 19.62 -9.28
C LYS A 135 -2.54 18.82 -10.51
N GLY A 136 -2.74 19.49 -11.62
CA GLY A 136 -3.16 18.90 -12.89
C GLY A 136 -4.66 18.71 -13.03
N ASN A 137 -5.09 18.21 -14.19
CA ASN A 137 -6.50 17.97 -14.50
C ASN A 137 -7.00 16.68 -13.87
N VAL A 138 -8.17 16.71 -13.26
CA VAL A 138 -8.78 15.54 -12.63
C VAL A 138 -9.29 14.58 -13.70
N LYS A 139 -8.75 13.36 -13.76
CA LYS A 139 -9.17 12.30 -14.69
C LYS A 139 -10.26 11.41 -14.11
N GLN A 140 -10.18 11.14 -12.82
CA GLN A 140 -11.19 10.35 -12.11
C GLN A 140 -11.13 10.61 -10.61
N ILE A 141 -12.23 10.32 -9.94
CA ILE A 141 -12.26 10.21 -8.48
C ILE A 141 -12.68 8.80 -8.07
N ARG A 142 -12.12 8.34 -6.96
CA ARG A 142 -12.51 7.08 -6.32
C ARG A 142 -12.93 7.36 -4.90
N ILE A 143 -14.09 6.83 -4.51
CA ILE A 143 -14.55 6.83 -3.13
C ILE A 143 -14.25 5.45 -2.55
N VAL A 144 -13.57 5.41 -1.42
CA VAL A 144 -13.16 4.18 -0.73
C VAL A 144 -13.80 4.14 0.65
N ARG A 145 -14.45 3.01 0.97
CA ARG A 145 -14.89 2.70 2.32
C ARG A 145 -13.69 2.16 3.11
N GLU A 146 -13.28 2.89 4.09
CA GLU A 146 -12.25 2.50 5.04
C GLU A 146 -12.85 1.72 6.22
N THR A 147 -11.98 1.17 7.07
CA THR A 147 -12.43 0.64 8.37
C THR A 147 -13.06 1.73 9.23
N CYS A 148 -13.84 1.37 10.20
CA CYS A 148 -14.53 2.28 11.13
C CYS A 148 -15.52 3.24 10.45
N SER A 149 -16.26 2.77 9.43
CA SER A 149 -17.27 3.57 8.71
C SER A 149 -16.76 4.92 8.21
N ARG A 150 -15.47 5.01 7.93
CA ARG A 150 -14.85 6.19 7.31
C ARG A 150 -14.80 6.04 5.81
N PHE A 151 -14.77 7.18 5.14
CA PHE A 151 -14.67 7.24 3.68
C PHE A 151 -13.48 8.11 3.28
N SER A 152 -12.76 7.67 2.26
CA SER A 152 -11.69 8.44 1.63
C SER A 152 -12.08 8.78 0.20
N LEU A 153 -11.72 9.99 -0.21
CA LEU A 153 -11.76 10.46 -1.58
C LEU A 153 -10.34 10.36 -2.14
N ILE A 154 -10.18 9.67 -3.26
CA ILE A 154 -8.94 9.62 -4.02
C ILE A 154 -9.18 10.37 -5.33
N ILE A 155 -8.44 11.44 -5.54
CA ILE A 155 -8.45 12.24 -6.77
C ILE A 155 -7.25 11.81 -7.60
N VAL A 156 -7.47 11.38 -8.84
CA VAL A 156 -6.42 11.00 -9.78
C VAL A 156 -6.31 12.08 -10.83
N THR A 157 -5.09 12.63 -11.01
CA THR A 157 -4.80 13.69 -11.98
C THR A 157 -3.79 13.22 -13.01
N ASP A 158 -3.70 13.96 -14.12
CA ASP A 158 -2.69 13.76 -15.17
C ASP A 158 -1.31 14.33 -14.82
N HIS A 159 -1.19 15.00 -13.67
CA HIS A 159 0.08 15.58 -13.24
C HIS A 159 1.20 14.53 -13.18
N ASN A 160 2.35 14.87 -13.76
CA ASN A 160 3.57 14.08 -13.61
C ASN A 160 4.48 14.72 -12.56
N PRO A 161 4.80 14.01 -11.48
CA PRO A 161 5.60 14.56 -10.39
C PRO A 161 7.11 14.43 -10.59
N SER A 162 7.57 13.90 -11.72
CA SER A 162 9.01 13.72 -11.95
C SER A 162 9.75 15.01 -11.64
N ASN A 163 10.78 14.92 -10.80
CA ASN A 163 11.62 16.04 -10.36
C ASN A 163 10.86 17.22 -9.70
N SER A 164 9.72 16.93 -9.04
CA SER A 164 8.90 17.96 -8.40
C SER A 164 9.46 18.47 -7.07
N TYR A 165 10.43 17.78 -6.50
CA TYR A 165 11.02 18.10 -5.20
C TYR A 165 12.50 18.49 -5.36
N ARG A 166 12.89 19.52 -4.62
CA ARG A 166 14.30 19.98 -4.61
C ARG A 166 15.12 19.08 -3.70
N LYS A 167 16.26 18.62 -4.20
CA LYS A 167 17.30 17.93 -3.44
C LYS A 167 18.18 18.93 -2.67
N THR A 168 18.87 18.44 -1.66
CA THR A 168 19.84 19.23 -0.88
C THR A 168 21.29 18.91 -1.21
N HIS A 169 21.54 17.74 -1.85
CA HIS A 169 22.87 17.28 -2.23
C HIS A 169 22.82 16.61 -3.60
N ASP A 170 23.89 16.72 -4.37
CA ASP A 170 24.06 16.08 -5.67
C ASP A 170 25.11 14.96 -5.56
N GLY A 171 24.81 13.79 -6.15
CA GLY A 171 25.72 12.65 -6.26
C GLY A 171 25.89 11.79 -5.00
N ALA A 172 25.24 12.11 -3.89
CA ALA A 172 25.39 11.37 -2.66
C ALA A 172 24.77 9.97 -2.73
N SER A 173 25.50 8.96 -2.26
CA SER A 173 25.11 7.55 -2.27
C SER A 173 25.00 6.97 -0.87
N ILE A 174 24.06 6.06 -0.61
CA ILE A 174 23.87 5.40 0.68
C ILE A 174 23.47 3.94 0.52
N GLY A 175 24.05 3.06 1.34
CA GLY A 175 23.63 1.68 1.53
C GLY A 175 22.77 1.54 2.76
N LEU A 176 21.69 0.77 2.68
CA LEU A 176 20.70 0.59 3.73
C LEU A 176 20.50 -0.90 4.05
N ASP A 177 20.79 -1.28 5.30
CA ASP A 177 20.48 -2.62 5.82
C ASP A 177 19.22 -2.59 6.69
N PHE A 178 18.30 -3.51 6.45
CA PHE A 178 17.02 -3.63 7.16
C PHE A 178 17.09 -4.65 8.29
N GLY A 179 17.02 -4.19 9.52
CA GLY A 179 17.08 -5.04 10.70
C GLY A 179 15.73 -5.33 11.37
N LEU A 180 15.75 -6.31 12.28
CA LEU A 180 14.59 -6.63 13.14
C LEU A 180 14.64 -5.88 14.48
N LYS A 181 15.81 -5.52 14.96
CA LYS A 181 16.03 -4.78 16.22
C LYS A 181 16.15 -3.29 15.92
N THR A 182 17.06 -2.93 15.06
CA THR A 182 17.18 -1.62 14.42
C THR A 182 16.31 -1.61 13.18
N TYR A 183 15.54 -0.55 12.93
CA TYR A 183 14.68 -0.49 11.74
C TYR A 183 15.49 -0.42 10.46
N LEU A 184 16.55 0.40 10.49
CA LEU A 184 17.43 0.67 9.36
C LEU A 184 18.83 1.05 9.86
N THR A 185 19.86 0.44 9.31
CA THR A 185 21.26 0.84 9.49
C THR A 185 21.77 1.41 8.19
N LYS A 186 22.44 2.56 8.25
CA LYS A 186 23.03 3.24 7.10
C LYS A 186 24.52 2.94 6.99
N SER A 187 25.07 3.02 5.79
CA SER A 187 26.50 2.82 5.53
C SER A 187 27.40 3.88 6.18
N ASP A 188 26.86 5.03 6.58
CA ASP A 188 27.55 6.07 7.37
C ASP A 188 27.68 5.68 8.86
N GLY A 189 27.18 4.52 9.28
CA GLY A 189 27.18 4.04 10.66
C GLY A 189 25.96 4.49 11.48
N SER A 190 25.15 5.41 10.99
CA SER A 190 23.97 5.87 11.72
C SER A 190 22.85 4.81 11.70
N LYS A 191 22.14 4.70 12.82
CA LYS A 191 21.09 3.70 13.03
C LYS A 191 19.76 4.38 13.31
N ILE A 192 18.69 3.86 12.73
CA ILE A 192 17.31 4.29 12.96
C ILE A 192 16.61 3.19 13.73
N ASP A 193 16.22 3.48 14.95
CA ASP A 193 15.58 2.50 15.82
C ASP A 193 14.16 2.16 15.36
N SER A 194 13.76 0.92 15.66
CA SER A 194 12.39 0.50 15.40
C SER A 194 11.42 1.19 16.35
N PRO A 195 10.41 1.91 15.83
CA PRO A 195 9.44 2.62 16.66
C PRO A 195 8.49 1.67 17.42
N LEU A 196 8.51 0.36 17.11
CA LEU A 196 7.74 -0.71 17.79
C LEU A 196 6.29 -0.33 18.08
N PHE A 197 5.60 0.25 17.10
CA PHE A 197 4.23 0.79 17.27
C PHE A 197 3.25 -0.27 17.76
N PHE A 198 3.29 -1.49 17.22
CA PHE A 198 2.41 -2.57 17.66
C PHE A 198 2.69 -2.97 19.11
N LYS A 199 3.97 -3.07 19.50
CA LYS A 199 4.38 -3.41 20.86
C LYS A 199 3.84 -2.39 21.87
N ARG A 200 3.90 -1.09 21.56
CA ARG A 200 3.36 0.00 22.41
C ARG A 200 1.85 -0.15 22.66
N TYR A 201 1.10 -0.60 21.66
CA TYR A 201 -0.36 -0.76 21.73
C TYR A 201 -0.82 -2.18 22.09
N GLN A 202 0.10 -3.14 22.25
CA GLN A 202 -0.20 -4.57 22.42
C GLN A 202 -1.16 -4.85 23.54
N ASN A 203 -0.96 -4.26 24.72
CA ASN A 203 -1.83 -4.44 25.88
C ASN A 203 -3.25 -3.90 25.62
N LYS A 204 -3.36 -2.73 24.99
CA LYS A 204 -4.64 -2.15 24.60
C LYS A 204 -5.38 -3.07 23.63
N ILE A 205 -4.70 -3.54 22.59
CA ILE A 205 -5.26 -4.45 21.59
C ILE A 205 -5.73 -5.75 22.24
N ARG A 206 -4.92 -6.35 23.15
CA ARG A 206 -5.30 -7.57 23.88
C ARG A 206 -6.59 -7.39 24.68
N LYS A 207 -6.72 -6.28 25.42
CA LYS A 207 -7.94 -5.94 26.17
C LYS A 207 -9.15 -5.76 25.24
N LEU A 208 -8.98 -5.04 24.13
CA LEU A 208 -10.06 -4.81 23.15
C LEU A 208 -10.48 -6.12 22.45
N ASN A 209 -9.54 -6.97 22.08
CA ASN A 209 -9.83 -8.29 21.51
C ASN A 209 -10.64 -9.15 22.48
N LYS A 210 -10.25 -9.22 23.77
CA LYS A 210 -11.00 -9.95 24.80
C LYS A 210 -12.45 -9.44 24.91
N ARG A 211 -12.62 -8.10 24.97
CA ARG A 211 -13.96 -7.48 25.01
C ARG A 211 -14.79 -7.79 23.77
N PHE A 212 -14.18 -7.79 22.59
CA PHE A 212 -14.83 -8.12 21.32
C PHE A 212 -15.23 -9.60 21.27
N SER A 213 -14.33 -10.52 21.69
CA SER A 213 -14.59 -11.96 21.69
C SER A 213 -15.75 -12.34 22.61
N ASN A 214 -15.83 -11.73 23.79
CA ASN A 214 -16.86 -12.01 24.81
C ASN A 214 -18.24 -11.40 24.44
N ALA A 215 -18.33 -10.53 23.45
CA ALA A 215 -19.59 -9.93 23.06
C ALA A 215 -20.44 -10.88 22.19
N LYS A 216 -21.76 -11.00 22.49
CA LYS A 216 -22.72 -11.84 21.78
C LYS A 216 -22.69 -11.57 20.26
N LYS A 217 -22.52 -12.63 19.46
CA LYS A 217 -22.50 -12.54 17.99
C LYS A 217 -23.80 -11.90 17.49
N GLY A 218 -23.69 -10.96 16.51
CA GLY A 218 -24.84 -10.23 15.95
C GLY A 218 -25.30 -9.01 16.76
N SER A 219 -24.88 -8.86 18.04
CA SER A 219 -25.33 -7.75 18.88
C SER A 219 -24.72 -6.39 18.48
N ASN A 220 -25.43 -5.29 18.81
CA ASN A 220 -24.92 -3.92 18.63
C ASN A 220 -23.68 -3.67 19.50
N ASN A 221 -23.61 -4.28 20.70
CA ASN A 221 -22.43 -4.19 21.55
C ASN A 221 -21.20 -4.80 20.87
N ARG A 222 -21.33 -5.95 20.21
CA ARG A 222 -20.23 -6.55 19.43
C ARG A 222 -19.78 -5.64 18.29
N ARG A 223 -20.69 -4.98 17.58
CA ARG A 223 -20.36 -4.00 16.54
C ARG A 223 -19.58 -2.82 17.09
N ARG A 224 -19.99 -2.30 18.25
CA ARG A 224 -19.28 -1.21 18.95
C ARG A 224 -17.86 -1.65 19.37
N ARG A 225 -17.70 -2.85 19.95
CA ARG A 225 -16.38 -3.37 20.34
C ARG A 225 -15.47 -3.62 19.14
N LEU A 226 -16.02 -4.11 18.04
CA LEU A 226 -15.28 -4.24 16.77
C LEU A 226 -14.77 -2.89 16.28
N PHE A 227 -15.61 -1.85 16.35
CA PHE A 227 -15.24 -0.51 15.96
C PHE A 227 -14.08 0.05 16.81
N GLU A 228 -14.14 -0.11 18.13
CA GLU A 228 -13.06 0.29 19.06
C GLU A 228 -11.73 -0.42 18.73
N LEU A 229 -11.79 -1.73 18.46
CA LEU A 229 -10.63 -2.53 18.06
C LEU A 229 -10.05 -2.08 16.73
N GLN A 230 -10.89 -1.85 15.72
CA GLN A 230 -10.48 -1.35 14.42
C GLN A 230 -9.83 0.03 14.51
N GLN A 231 -10.32 0.90 15.38
CA GLN A 231 -9.70 2.22 15.62
C GLN A 231 -8.29 2.08 16.20
N ALA A 232 -8.07 1.13 17.13
CA ALA A 232 -6.74 0.90 17.70
C ALA A 232 -5.75 0.41 16.64
N TYR A 233 -6.13 -0.56 15.81
CA TYR A 233 -5.29 -1.02 14.69
C TYR A 233 -5.02 0.09 13.67
N ARG A 234 -6.02 0.89 13.36
CA ARG A 234 -5.86 2.02 12.45
C ARG A 234 -4.82 3.01 12.99
N LYS A 235 -4.90 3.39 14.28
CA LYS A 235 -3.92 4.30 14.89
C LYS A 235 -2.49 3.80 14.72
N ILE A 236 -2.26 2.49 14.89
CA ILE A 236 -0.94 1.89 14.67
C ILE A 236 -0.51 2.02 13.20
N ASN A 237 -1.41 1.72 12.27
CA ASN A 237 -1.12 1.81 10.84
C ASN A 237 -0.85 3.26 10.41
N ASP A 238 -1.59 4.23 10.94
CA ASP A 238 -1.40 5.65 10.65
C ASP A 238 -0.03 6.13 11.17
N LEU A 239 0.34 5.80 12.42
CA LEU A 239 1.65 6.13 13.00
C LEU A 239 2.81 5.50 12.23
N ARG A 240 2.67 4.22 11.86
CA ARG A 240 3.67 3.52 11.05
C ARG A 240 3.83 4.16 9.67
N SER A 241 2.71 4.46 9.04
CA SER A 241 2.70 5.09 7.72
C SER A 241 3.34 6.47 7.74
N ASP A 242 3.04 7.28 8.75
CA ASP A 242 3.60 8.61 8.94
C ASP A 242 5.14 8.55 9.12
N PHE A 243 5.62 7.69 10.02
CA PHE A 243 7.04 7.43 10.19
C PHE A 243 7.73 7.02 8.88
N GLN A 244 7.13 6.08 8.14
CA GLN A 244 7.71 5.59 6.89
C GLN A 244 7.74 6.66 5.78
N TRP A 245 6.71 7.50 5.68
CA TRP A 245 6.71 8.62 4.75
C TRP A 245 7.76 9.67 5.11
N GLY A 246 7.85 10.05 6.39
CA GLY A 246 8.88 10.98 6.88
C GLY A 246 10.29 10.49 6.56
N LEU A 247 10.58 9.22 6.87
CA LEU A 247 11.87 8.61 6.61
C LEU A 247 12.19 8.53 5.10
N ALA A 248 11.22 8.14 4.27
CA ALA A 248 11.40 8.09 2.82
C ALA A 248 11.73 9.48 2.23
N HIS A 249 11.02 10.53 2.67
CA HIS A 249 11.33 11.91 2.25
C HIS A 249 12.69 12.37 2.75
N GLN A 250 13.09 12.05 3.99
CA GLN A 250 14.39 12.39 4.53
C GLN A 250 15.51 11.77 3.70
N LEU A 251 15.44 10.47 3.40
CA LEU A 251 16.44 9.77 2.60
C LEU A 251 16.52 10.33 1.17
N CYS A 252 15.38 10.47 0.49
CA CYS A 252 15.37 10.97 -0.89
C CYS A 252 15.74 12.45 -1.02
N LYS A 253 15.71 13.21 0.08
CA LYS A 253 16.20 14.59 0.12
C LYS A 253 17.73 14.65 0.24
N GLN A 254 18.35 13.66 0.88
CA GLN A 254 19.77 13.63 1.20
C GLN A 254 20.62 12.87 0.17
N TYR A 255 20.04 11.88 -0.53
CA TYR A 255 20.80 10.97 -1.38
C TYR A 255 20.22 10.87 -2.78
N ASP A 256 21.08 10.69 -3.77
CA ASP A 256 20.72 10.47 -5.18
C ASP A 256 20.65 8.99 -5.53
N TYR A 257 21.47 8.18 -4.86
CA TYR A 257 21.53 6.74 -5.04
C TYR A 257 21.29 6.04 -3.71
N ILE A 258 20.28 5.20 -3.66
CA ILE A 258 19.93 4.42 -2.47
C ILE A 258 20.03 2.94 -2.82
N PHE A 259 20.93 2.24 -2.14
CA PHE A 259 21.16 0.82 -2.33
C PHE A 259 20.53 0.03 -1.20
N ILE A 260 19.73 -1.00 -1.56
CA ILE A 260 19.04 -1.87 -0.61
C ILE A 260 19.21 -3.34 -1.03
N GLU A 261 19.07 -4.25 -0.07
CA GLU A 261 19.01 -5.68 -0.36
C GLU A 261 17.60 -6.08 -0.80
N ASP A 262 17.49 -7.04 -1.75
CA ASP A 262 16.20 -7.63 -2.14
C ASP A 262 15.76 -8.68 -1.12
N LEU A 263 15.17 -8.23 -0.02
CA LEU A 263 14.81 -9.05 1.13
C LEU A 263 13.74 -10.11 0.81
N ASN A 264 13.99 -11.35 1.20
CA ASN A 264 12.97 -12.39 1.22
C ASN A 264 12.02 -12.24 2.42
N ILE A 265 11.10 -11.27 2.31
CA ILE A 265 10.16 -10.92 3.38
C ILE A 265 9.20 -12.06 3.73
N GLU A 266 8.85 -12.92 2.76
CA GLU A 266 8.00 -14.10 3.03
C GLU A 266 8.73 -15.14 3.86
N GLY A 267 9.99 -15.40 3.58
CA GLY A 267 10.85 -16.27 4.40
C GLY A 267 11.01 -15.72 5.82
N MET A 268 11.27 -14.41 5.94
CA MET A 268 11.39 -13.74 7.24
C MET A 268 10.10 -13.80 8.06
N LYS A 269 8.92 -13.70 7.44
CA LYS A 269 7.62 -13.81 8.11
C LYS A 269 7.38 -15.20 8.71
N ARG A 270 7.89 -16.26 8.11
CA ARG A 270 7.77 -17.62 8.65
C ARG A 270 8.51 -17.74 9.98
N LEU A 271 9.67 -17.12 10.11
CA LEU A 271 10.52 -17.20 11.31
C LEU A 271 10.13 -16.15 12.36
N TRP A 272 9.83 -14.92 11.97
CA TRP A 272 9.62 -13.77 12.89
C TRP A 272 8.33 -12.98 12.59
N GLY A 273 7.26 -13.66 12.20
CA GLY A 273 6.06 -13.08 11.61
C GLY A 273 5.50 -11.84 12.29
N LYS A 274 5.41 -11.81 13.63
CA LYS A 274 4.88 -10.64 14.37
C LYS A 274 5.82 -9.42 14.24
N LYS A 275 7.13 -9.62 14.39
CA LYS A 275 8.12 -8.52 14.29
C LYS A 275 8.19 -7.97 12.84
N VAL A 276 8.32 -8.86 11.87
CA VAL A 276 8.37 -8.48 10.44
C VAL A 276 7.08 -7.76 10.01
N SER A 277 5.92 -8.21 10.51
CA SER A 277 4.64 -7.54 10.25
C SER A 277 4.55 -6.17 10.91
N ASP A 278 5.16 -5.97 12.09
CA ASP A 278 5.21 -4.66 12.75
C ASP A 278 6.12 -3.68 12.02
N LEU A 279 7.26 -4.12 11.52
CA LEU A 279 8.21 -3.30 10.75
C LEU A 279 7.67 -2.91 9.37
N SER A 280 6.93 -3.81 8.71
CA SER A 280 6.30 -3.58 7.40
C SER A 280 7.27 -3.04 6.32
N HIS A 281 8.46 -3.65 6.21
CA HIS A 281 9.53 -3.21 5.28
C HIS A 281 9.05 -3.11 3.84
N SER A 282 8.23 -4.08 3.34
CA SER A 282 7.66 -3.98 1.98
C SER A 282 6.91 -2.67 1.76
N SER A 283 6.07 -2.27 2.72
CA SER A 283 5.32 -1.01 2.64
C SER A 283 6.23 0.22 2.70
N PHE A 284 7.37 0.13 3.38
CA PHE A 284 8.37 1.19 3.37
C PHE A 284 9.07 1.28 2.01
N ILE A 285 9.49 0.15 1.44
CA ILE A 285 10.12 0.10 0.11
C ILE A 285 9.20 0.68 -0.95
N ASP A 286 7.90 0.33 -0.93
CA ASP A 286 6.90 0.90 -1.86
C ASP A 286 6.82 2.44 -1.74
N LYS A 287 6.82 2.96 -0.49
CA LYS A 287 6.79 4.41 -0.25
C LYS A 287 8.10 5.07 -0.68
N LEU A 288 9.24 4.46 -0.34
CA LEU A 288 10.56 4.94 -0.73
C LEU A 288 10.67 5.05 -2.26
N THR A 289 10.28 4.00 -2.99
CA THR A 289 10.26 3.98 -4.46
C THR A 289 9.35 5.08 -5.02
N TYR A 290 8.17 5.27 -4.43
CA TYR A 290 7.26 6.34 -4.86
C TYR A 290 7.85 7.74 -4.57
N VAL A 291 8.49 7.95 -3.44
CA VAL A 291 9.12 9.24 -3.10
C VAL A 291 10.34 9.47 -3.98
N ALA A 292 11.17 8.45 -4.18
CA ALA A 292 12.34 8.49 -5.05
C ALA A 292 12.00 8.97 -6.47
N SER A 293 10.91 8.46 -7.05
CA SER A 293 10.44 8.92 -8.38
C SER A 293 10.10 10.42 -8.44
N LYS A 294 9.80 11.06 -7.30
CA LYS A 294 9.53 12.50 -7.23
C LYS A 294 10.78 13.35 -7.07
N TYR A 295 11.80 12.82 -6.42
CA TYR A 295 13.07 13.48 -6.22
C TYR A 295 14.07 13.20 -7.35
N GLY A 296 13.75 12.26 -8.26
CA GLY A 296 14.70 11.77 -9.27
C GLY A 296 15.82 10.95 -8.64
N VAL A 297 15.53 10.23 -7.56
CA VAL A 297 16.47 9.36 -6.84
C VAL A 297 16.43 7.97 -7.42
N THR A 298 17.59 7.36 -7.62
CA THR A 298 17.72 5.99 -8.09
C THR A 298 17.78 5.04 -6.91
N ILE A 299 16.87 4.03 -6.89
CA ILE A 299 16.93 2.94 -5.92
C ILE A 299 17.42 1.69 -6.66
N HIS A 300 18.56 1.17 -6.19
CA HIS A 300 19.12 -0.06 -6.71
C HIS A 300 19.02 -1.17 -5.67
N LYS A 301 18.56 -2.36 -6.11
CA LYS A 301 18.44 -3.55 -5.27
C LYS A 301 19.57 -4.50 -5.64
N ILE A 302 20.40 -4.86 -4.64
CA ILE A 302 21.41 -5.89 -4.80
C ILE A 302 20.81 -7.28 -4.60
N ASP A 303 21.51 -8.31 -5.08
CA ASP A 303 21.10 -9.70 -4.94
C ASP A 303 20.93 -10.09 -3.46
N LYS A 304 19.81 -10.74 -3.16
CA LYS A 304 19.47 -11.28 -1.83
C LYS A 304 20.43 -12.34 -1.30
N TRP A 305 21.21 -12.96 -2.16
CA TRP A 305 22.18 -14.01 -1.80
C TRP A 305 23.58 -13.45 -1.50
N TYR A 306 23.80 -12.16 -1.75
CA TYR A 306 25.07 -11.53 -1.41
C TYR A 306 25.30 -11.55 0.10
N PRO A 307 26.44 -12.11 0.60
CA PRO A 307 26.68 -12.26 2.03
C PRO A 307 27.10 -10.95 2.70
N SER A 308 26.28 -9.90 2.58
CA SER A 308 26.58 -8.54 3.01
C SER A 308 27.06 -8.44 4.45
N SER A 309 26.42 -9.19 5.38
CA SER A 309 26.75 -9.16 6.81
C SER A 309 27.93 -10.06 7.22
N LYS A 310 28.49 -10.86 6.30
CA LYS A 310 29.57 -11.82 6.56
C LYS A 310 30.87 -11.48 5.85
N THR A 311 30.86 -10.53 4.92
CA THR A 311 32.02 -10.14 4.10
C THR A 311 32.73 -8.99 4.76
N CYS A 312 33.97 -9.19 5.15
CA CYS A 312 34.86 -8.13 5.68
C CYS A 312 35.28 -7.16 4.57
N GLU A 313 35.71 -5.97 4.93
CA GLU A 313 36.26 -4.99 3.96
C GLU A 313 37.52 -5.51 3.25
N CYS A 314 38.30 -6.44 3.85
CA CYS A 314 39.42 -7.13 3.21
C CYS A 314 39.00 -8.23 2.19
N GLY A 315 37.70 -8.45 1.99
CA GLY A 315 37.16 -9.48 1.09
C GLY A 315 36.96 -10.86 1.75
N CYS A 316 37.47 -11.10 2.95
CA CYS A 316 37.28 -12.37 3.66
C CYS A 316 35.83 -12.59 4.05
N ILE A 317 35.27 -13.81 3.79
CA ILE A 317 33.91 -14.18 4.17
C ILE A 317 33.94 -15.06 5.42
N ASN A 318 33.41 -14.57 6.53
CA ASN A 318 33.28 -15.34 7.77
C ASN A 318 32.07 -16.28 7.70
N LYS A 319 32.29 -17.56 7.34
CA LYS A 319 31.25 -18.59 7.26
C LYS A 319 30.68 -19.00 8.63
N GLY A 320 31.44 -18.86 9.71
CA GLY A 320 31.08 -19.26 11.05
C GLY A 320 30.16 -18.25 11.79
N LEU A 321 29.89 -17.07 11.21
CA LEU A 321 29.11 -16.04 11.85
C LEU A 321 27.64 -16.43 12.04
N SER A 322 27.17 -16.42 13.30
CA SER A 322 25.77 -16.72 13.64
C SER A 322 24.88 -15.48 13.59
N LEU A 323 23.56 -15.68 13.57
CA LEU A 323 22.60 -14.56 13.60
C LEU A 323 22.59 -13.77 14.92
N ARG A 324 23.20 -14.33 15.99
CA ARG A 324 23.27 -13.70 17.32
C ARG A 324 24.45 -12.75 17.44
N ASP A 325 25.50 -12.98 16.64
CA ASP A 325 26.73 -12.19 16.69
C ASP A 325 26.48 -10.81 16.07
N ARG A 326 26.70 -9.78 16.88
CA ARG A 326 26.51 -8.39 16.44
C ARG A 326 27.85 -7.71 16.11
N THR A 327 28.89 -8.10 16.82
CA THR A 327 30.25 -7.69 16.59
C THR A 327 31.10 -8.92 16.36
N TRP A 328 32.00 -8.87 15.40
CA TRP A 328 32.88 -9.99 15.09
C TRP A 328 34.26 -9.51 14.60
N VAL A 329 35.26 -10.33 14.84
CA VAL A 329 36.62 -10.09 14.42
C VAL A 329 36.89 -10.86 13.13
N CYS A 330 37.48 -10.19 12.15
CA CYS A 330 37.81 -10.84 10.88
C CYS A 330 38.93 -11.85 11.08
N PRO A 331 38.79 -13.14 10.69
CA PRO A 331 39.82 -14.14 10.86
C PRO A 331 41.06 -13.89 9.98
N SER A 332 40.93 -13.09 8.93
CA SER A 332 42.03 -12.80 8.00
C SER A 332 42.82 -11.53 8.37
N CYS A 333 42.14 -10.42 8.66
CA CYS A 333 42.80 -9.13 8.88
C CYS A 333 42.69 -8.60 10.31
N GLY A 334 42.03 -9.31 11.24
CA GLY A 334 41.85 -8.88 12.64
C GLY A 334 40.91 -7.70 12.87
N ALA A 335 40.26 -7.14 11.83
CA ALA A 335 39.37 -5.99 11.96
C ALA A 335 38.12 -6.34 12.77
N VAL A 336 37.74 -5.46 13.70
CA VAL A 336 36.54 -5.57 14.50
C VAL A 336 35.38 -4.94 13.72
N ASN A 337 34.35 -5.69 13.44
CA ASN A 337 33.23 -5.27 12.60
C ASN A 337 31.92 -5.23 13.39
N ASP A 338 31.19 -4.10 13.33
CA ASP A 338 29.74 -4.08 13.63
C ASP A 338 29.01 -4.69 12.43
N ARG A 339 28.32 -5.78 12.64
CA ARG A 339 27.68 -6.58 11.59
C ARG A 339 26.69 -5.80 10.75
N ASP A 340 25.83 -4.98 11.39
CA ASP A 340 24.76 -4.26 10.71
C ASP A 340 25.33 -3.07 9.91
N VAL A 341 26.35 -2.37 10.45
CA VAL A 341 27.06 -1.29 9.75
C VAL A 341 27.87 -1.83 8.56
N LEU A 342 28.58 -2.94 8.78
CA LEU A 342 29.33 -3.61 7.72
C LEU A 342 28.42 -4.06 6.59
N ALA A 343 27.26 -4.63 6.93
CA ALA A 343 26.26 -5.02 5.92
C ALA A 343 25.82 -3.83 5.07
N ALA A 344 25.50 -2.69 5.68
CA ALA A 344 25.11 -1.48 4.97
C ALA A 344 26.22 -0.93 4.06
N ARG A 345 27.50 -0.98 4.51
CA ARG A 345 28.67 -0.60 3.69
C ARG A 345 28.89 -1.54 2.52
N ASN A 346 28.73 -2.84 2.72
CA ASN A 346 28.86 -3.83 1.67
C ASN A 346 27.73 -3.74 0.64
N ILE A 347 26.49 -3.42 1.08
CA ILE A 347 25.36 -3.13 0.20
C ILE A 347 25.68 -1.92 -0.70
N LEU A 348 26.24 -0.84 -0.12
CA LEU A 348 26.68 0.33 -0.87
C LEU A 348 27.74 -0.03 -1.91
N ARG A 349 28.84 -0.68 -1.48
CA ARG A 349 29.97 -1.05 -2.35
C ARG A 349 29.53 -1.93 -3.52
N LYS A 350 28.75 -2.99 -3.23
CA LYS A 350 28.22 -3.91 -4.24
C LYS A 350 27.30 -3.19 -5.21
N GLY A 351 26.40 -2.35 -4.70
CA GLY A 351 25.47 -1.61 -5.52
C GLY A 351 26.14 -0.59 -6.46
N ILE A 352 27.18 0.10 -6.02
CA ILE A 352 27.98 1.00 -6.88
C ILE A 352 28.63 0.19 -8.00
N SER A 353 29.32 -0.92 -7.69
CA SER A 353 29.96 -1.79 -8.68
C SER A 353 28.98 -2.31 -9.72
N GLU A 354 27.74 -2.67 -9.32
CA GLU A 354 26.70 -3.14 -10.25
C GLU A 354 26.13 -2.03 -11.15
N LEU A 355 26.11 -0.77 -10.69
CA LEU A 355 25.70 0.36 -11.52
C LEU A 355 26.78 0.74 -12.54
N GLU A 356 28.04 0.77 -12.14
CA GLU A 356 29.18 1.05 -13.02
C GLU A 356 29.31 0.01 -14.12
N SER A 357 29.15 -1.29 -13.82
CA SER A 357 29.16 -2.34 -14.81
C SER A 357 28.05 -2.23 -15.86
N LYS A 358 26.87 -1.70 -15.46
CA LYS A 358 25.75 -1.47 -16.38
C LYS A 358 25.87 -0.20 -17.23
N SER A 359 26.66 0.78 -16.80
CA SER A 359 26.94 1.98 -17.59
C SER A 359 28.00 1.77 -18.67
N ASN A 360 28.82 0.72 -18.51
CA ASN A 360 29.91 0.36 -19.43
C ASN A 360 29.51 -0.76 -20.44
N SER A 361 28.32 -1.29 -20.33
CA SER A 361 27.70 -2.26 -21.26
C SER A 361 26.58 -1.61 -22.09
#